data_181238a622e8136688be932c31fb7474
#
_entry.id   181238a622e8136688be932c31fb7474
#
_cell.length_a   1.000
_cell.length_b   1.000
_cell.length_c   1.000
_cell.angle_alpha   90.00
_cell.angle_beta   90.00
_cell.angle_gamma   90.00
#
_symmetry.space_group_name_H-M   'P 1'
#
loop_
_entity.id
_entity.type
_entity.pdbx_description
1 polymer ?
#
loop_
_entity_poly.entity_id
_entity_poly.type
_entity_poly.pdbx_seq_one_letter_code
_entity_poly.pdbx_strand_id
1 'polypeptide(L)' 'MNQITVNGEPRRVEEATTLADLVTALGQPPAALATADNGEFVPRSERAALRLRDGDPVYTFQPITAG' A
#
# COMPACT_ATOMS: atom_id res chain seq x y z
N MET A 1 10.81 6.46 12.18
CA MET A 1 10.40 5.77 10.94
C MET A 1 9.66 4.49 11.28
N ASN A 2 8.69 4.15 10.46
CA ASN A 2 7.93 2.92 10.63
C ASN A 2 8.47 1.84 9.70
N GLN A 3 8.49 0.62 10.19
CA GLN A 3 8.82 -0.52 9.34
C GLN A 3 7.54 -1.27 9.02
N ILE A 4 7.30 -1.45 7.72
CA ILE A 4 6.14 -2.18 7.22
C ILE A 4 6.63 -3.32 6.34
N THR A 5 5.73 -4.19 5.93
CA THR A 5 6.04 -5.15 4.89
C THR A 5 5.15 -4.87 3.68
N VAL A 6 5.72 -5.01 2.51
CA VAL A 6 4.99 -4.86 1.25
C VAL A 6 5.15 -6.18 0.51
N ASN A 7 4.05 -6.90 0.38
CA ASN A 7 4.05 -8.24 -0.21
C ASN A 7 5.07 -9.17 0.45
N GLY A 8 5.22 -9.05 1.77
CA GLY A 8 6.13 -9.85 2.55
C GLY A 8 7.56 -9.30 2.66
N GLU A 9 7.88 -8.23 1.97
CA GLU A 9 9.21 -7.63 2.01
C GLU A 9 9.25 -6.44 2.96
N PRO A 10 10.25 -6.37 3.86
CA PRO A 10 10.34 -5.24 4.78
C PRO A 10 10.69 -3.95 4.05
N ARG A 11 10.06 -2.86 4.48
CA ARG A 11 10.29 -1.54 3.93
C ARG A 11 10.13 -0.49 5.02
N ARG A 12 11.03 0.46 5.06
CA ARG A 12 10.93 1.58 6.00
C ARG A 12 10.26 2.77 5.34
N VAL A 13 9.36 3.41 6.07
CA VAL A 13 8.65 4.59 5.62
C VAL A 13 8.63 5.61 6.74
N GLU A 14 8.47 6.88 6.38
CA GLU A 14 8.31 7.94 7.36
C GLU A 14 6.99 7.81 8.10
N GLU A 15 6.93 8.33 9.33
CA GLU A 15 5.76 8.15 10.20
C GLU A 15 4.47 8.72 9.61
N ALA A 16 4.56 9.75 8.80
CA ALA A 16 3.38 10.37 8.19
C ALA A 16 3.00 9.77 6.83
N THR A 17 3.66 8.69 6.42
CA THR A 17 3.41 8.09 5.12
C THR A 17 2.03 7.46 5.07
N THR A 18 1.28 7.79 4.03
CA THR A 18 -0.02 7.16 3.77
C THR A 18 0.14 6.01 2.77
N LEU A 19 -0.91 5.20 2.66
CA LEU A 19 -0.90 4.13 1.66
C LEU A 19 -0.82 4.69 0.24
N ALA A 20 -1.45 5.85 -0.02
CA ALA A 20 -1.33 6.51 -1.32
C ALA A 20 0.13 6.91 -1.61
N ASP A 21 0.84 7.42 -0.60
CA ASP A 21 2.25 7.78 -0.74
C ASP A 21 3.09 6.55 -1.07
N LEU A 22 2.79 5.43 -0.42
CA LEU A 22 3.51 4.19 -0.67
C LEU A 22 3.30 3.71 -2.11
N VAL A 23 2.07 3.73 -2.60
CA VAL A 23 1.78 3.31 -3.98
C VAL A 23 2.54 4.17 -4.98
N THR A 24 2.59 5.48 -4.73
CA THR A 24 3.37 6.40 -5.56
C THR A 24 4.86 6.04 -5.53
N ALA A 25 5.39 5.76 -4.35
CA ALA A 25 6.81 5.42 -4.20
C ALA A 25 7.17 4.10 -4.88
N LEU A 26 6.22 3.17 -5.00
CA LEU A 26 6.44 1.91 -5.68
C LEU A 26 6.51 2.05 -7.20
N GLY A 27 6.16 3.23 -7.72
CA GLY A 27 6.18 3.49 -9.16
C GLY A 27 5.08 2.79 -9.95
N GLN A 28 4.06 2.29 -9.28
CA GLN A 28 2.95 1.59 -9.91
C GLN A 28 1.81 2.56 -10.20
N PRO A 29 1.08 2.38 -11.32
CA PRO A 29 -0.07 3.21 -11.60
C PRO A 29 -1.16 2.98 -10.54
N PRO A 30 -1.59 4.03 -9.81
CA PRO A 30 -2.56 3.84 -8.74
C PRO A 30 -3.88 3.21 -9.18
N ALA A 31 -4.30 3.51 -10.40
CA ALA A 31 -5.55 2.97 -10.94
C ALA A 31 -5.47 1.49 -11.28
N ALA A 32 -4.26 0.95 -11.45
CA ALA A 32 -4.06 -0.44 -11.86
C ALA A 32 -3.81 -1.37 -10.68
N LEU A 33 -3.81 -0.84 -9.45
CA LEU A 33 -3.54 -1.64 -8.25
C LEU A 33 -4.74 -1.70 -7.33
N ALA A 34 -4.96 -2.86 -6.75
CA ALA A 34 -5.75 -2.99 -5.53
C ALA A 34 -4.80 -3.08 -4.35
N THR A 35 -5.19 -2.57 -3.21
CA THR A 35 -4.37 -2.57 -2.00
C THR A 35 -5.12 -3.15 -0.82
N ALA A 36 -4.38 -3.83 0.05
CA ALA A 36 -4.89 -4.30 1.33
C ALA A 36 -3.88 -3.94 2.41
N ASP A 37 -4.38 -3.58 3.59
CA ASP A 37 -3.56 -3.29 4.75
C ASP A 37 -4.09 -4.09 5.93
N ASN A 38 -3.19 -4.82 6.56
CA ASN A 38 -3.53 -5.66 7.71
C ASN A 38 -4.71 -6.61 7.41
N GLY A 39 -4.73 -7.17 6.20
CA GLY A 39 -5.74 -8.11 5.76
C GLY A 39 -7.05 -7.49 5.29
N GLU A 40 -7.16 -6.17 5.30
CA GLU A 40 -8.38 -5.48 4.87
C GLU A 40 -8.17 -4.75 3.56
N PHE A 41 -9.11 -4.92 2.65
CA PHE A 41 -9.07 -4.20 1.39
C PHE A 41 -9.21 -2.69 1.62
N VAL A 42 -8.37 -1.90 0.96
CA VAL A 42 -8.42 -0.44 1.05
C VAL A 42 -8.77 0.11 -0.32
N PRO A 43 -9.96 0.71 -0.48
CA PRO A 43 -10.34 1.34 -1.74
C PRO A 43 -9.40 2.48 -2.10
N ARG A 44 -9.22 2.71 -3.41
CA ARG A 44 -8.34 3.77 -3.89
C ARG A 44 -8.63 5.13 -3.25
N SER A 45 -9.90 5.46 -3.06
CA SER A 45 -10.31 6.74 -2.49
C SER A 45 -9.93 6.90 -1.02
N GLU A 46 -9.61 5.82 -0.32
CA GLU A 46 -9.27 5.87 1.10
C GLU A 46 -7.77 5.77 1.36
N ARG A 47 -6.96 5.53 0.34
CA ARG A 47 -5.52 5.35 0.51
C ARG A 47 -4.85 6.59 1.09
N ALA A 48 -5.27 7.77 0.68
CA ALA A 48 -4.67 9.02 1.15
C ALA A 48 -5.01 9.32 2.61
N ALA A 49 -6.07 8.73 3.12
CA ALA A 49 -6.48 8.90 4.51
C ALA A 49 -5.90 7.84 5.43
N LEU A 50 -5.32 6.78 4.88
CA LEU A 50 -4.79 5.68 5.67
C LEU A 50 -3.31 5.89 5.95
N ARG A 51 -2.96 6.20 7.19
CA ARG A 51 -1.57 6.26 7.61
C ARG A 51 -1.04 4.87 7.90
N LEU A 52 0.12 4.58 7.36
CA LEU A 52 0.80 3.32 7.64
C LEU A 52 1.43 3.37 9.02
N ARG A 53 1.28 2.30 9.77
CA ARG A 53 1.82 2.17 11.11
C ARG A 53 2.95 1.16 11.13
N ASP A 54 3.78 1.26 12.16
CA ASP A 54 4.85 0.31 12.35
C ASP A 54 4.29 -1.11 12.47
N GLY A 55 4.83 -2.03 11.69
CA GLY A 55 4.38 -3.42 11.68
C GLY A 55 3.26 -3.73 10.70
N ASP A 56 2.75 -2.74 9.96
CA ASP A 56 1.64 -2.99 9.03
C ASP A 56 2.07 -3.89 7.87
N PRO A 57 1.36 -4.98 7.63
CA PRO A 57 1.53 -5.76 6.41
C PRO A 57 0.66 -5.18 5.30
N VAL A 58 1.30 -4.76 4.21
CA VAL A 58 0.63 -4.19 3.05
C VAL A 58 0.75 -5.16 1.89
N TYR A 59 -0.35 -5.37 1.18
CA TYR A 59 -0.37 -6.19 -0.03
C TYR A 59 -0.90 -5.38 -1.19
N THR A 60 -0.28 -5.54 -2.34
CA THR A 60 -0.73 -4.91 -3.57
C THR A 60 -1.05 -6.01 -4.59
N PHE A 61 -2.13 -5.81 -5.33
CA PHE A 61 -2.58 -6.77 -6.33
C PHE A 61 -2.79 -6.06 -7.64
N GLN A 62 -2.33 -6.66 -8.71
CA GLN A 62 -2.68 -6.18 -10.04
C GLN A 62 -3.84 -7.03 -10.54
N PRO A 63 -4.99 -6.40 -10.84
CA PRO A 63 -6.08 -7.18 -11.41
C PRO A 63 -5.64 -7.74 -12.76
N ILE A 64 -5.88 -9.03 -12.92
CA ILE A 64 -5.60 -9.68 -14.20
C ILE A 64 -6.71 -9.28 -15.15
N THR A 65 -6.35 -8.48 -16.14
CA THR A 65 -7.30 -8.19 -17.22
C THR A 65 -7.06 -9.18 -18.32
N ALA A 66 -8.05 -10.01 -18.59
CA ALA A 66 -8.01 -10.90 -19.73
C ALA A 66 -8.20 -10.09 -21.01
N GLY A 67 -7.24 -10.09 -21.82
CA GLY A 67 -7.35 -9.42 -23.13
C GLY A 67 -6.32 -8.43 -23.42
#